data_156cec882569583620118f5fb29a47db
#
_entry.id   156cec882569583620118f5fb29a47db
#
_cell.length_a   1.000
_cell.length_b   1.000
_cell.length_c   1.000
_cell.angle_alpha   90.00
_cell.angle_beta   90.00
_cell.angle_gamma   90.00
#
_symmetry.space_group_name_H-M   'P 1'
#
loop_
_entity.id
_entity.type
_entity.pdbx_description
1 polymer ?
#
loop_
_entity_poly.entity_id
_entity_poly.type
_entity_poly.pdbx_seq_one_letter_code
_entity_poly.pdbx_strand_id
1 'polypeptide(L)'
;MNEIIVTDANIIISALISDSRQIRRTLARRDVEFVSPKFIVVELFKHAAKIQKATKLSREKVLDVLSSIINRIKFYEEDLISLGSWTEAFRLCRDVDEKDTPYIALTLELNGKFWTSDEVLKRGLSKKGFNEFYKP
;
A
#
# COMPACT_ATOMS: atom_id res chain seq x y z
N MET A 1 10.46 18.40 -5.40
CA MET A 1 9.43 17.38 -5.69
C MET A 1 9.36 16.40 -4.52
N ASN A 2 8.14 15.99 -4.18
CA ASN A 2 7.96 15.02 -3.10
C ASN A 2 8.28 13.62 -3.57
N GLU A 3 8.85 12.82 -2.67
CA GLU A 3 9.03 11.39 -2.91
C GLU A 3 7.65 10.72 -2.98
N ILE A 4 7.48 9.80 -3.92
CA ILE A 4 6.23 9.08 -4.12
C ILE A 4 6.32 7.73 -3.40
N ILE A 5 5.35 7.48 -2.53
CA ILE A 5 5.27 6.24 -1.73
C ILE A 5 4.00 5.50 -2.12
N VAL A 6 4.16 4.30 -2.65
CA VAL A 6 3.02 3.43 -2.96
C VAL A 6 2.72 2.57 -1.73
N THR A 7 1.49 2.69 -1.22
CA THR A 7 1.05 2.04 0.03
C THR A 7 0.18 0.84 -0.29
N ASP A 8 0.44 -0.31 0.34
CA ASP A 8 -0.42 -1.48 0.19
C ASP A 8 -1.57 -1.49 1.20
N ALA A 9 -2.52 -2.40 0.99
CA ALA A 9 -3.69 -2.50 1.87
C ALA A 9 -3.32 -2.92 3.30
N ASN A 10 -2.27 -3.70 3.47
CA ASN A 10 -1.87 -4.19 4.79
C ASN A 10 -1.43 -3.07 5.73
N ILE A 11 -0.81 -2.03 5.20
CA ILE A 11 -0.43 -0.85 5.99
C ILE A 11 -1.70 -0.19 6.56
N ILE A 12 -2.72 0.00 5.73
CA ILE A 12 -3.98 0.62 6.15
C ILE A 12 -4.72 -0.28 7.15
N ILE A 13 -4.80 -1.58 6.85
CA ILE A 13 -5.44 -2.56 7.72
C ILE A 13 -4.77 -2.57 9.09
N SER A 14 -3.44 -2.55 9.13
CA SER A 14 -2.69 -2.51 10.38
C SER A 14 -2.99 -1.24 11.18
N ALA A 15 -3.10 -0.10 10.53
CA ALA A 15 -3.46 1.15 11.19
C ALA A 15 -4.84 1.08 11.83
N LEU A 16 -5.80 0.41 11.17
CA LEU A 16 -7.17 0.28 11.66
C LEU A 16 -7.30 -0.75 12.78
N ILE A 17 -6.53 -1.84 12.73
CA ILE A 17 -6.61 -2.92 13.71
C ILE A 17 -5.85 -2.56 14.98
N SER A 18 -4.62 -2.08 14.85
CA SER A 18 -3.70 -1.91 15.98
C SER A 18 -3.57 -0.47 16.47
N ASP A 19 -4.27 0.47 15.86
CA ASP A 19 -4.15 1.90 16.19
C ASP A 19 -2.69 2.37 16.21
N SER A 20 -1.93 1.98 15.19
CA SER A 20 -0.50 2.27 15.12
C SER A 20 -0.23 3.77 14.96
N ARG A 21 0.37 4.36 15.98
CA ARG A 21 0.80 5.76 15.93
C ARG A 21 1.88 5.99 14.90
N GLN A 22 2.79 5.02 14.74
CA GLN A 22 3.87 5.12 13.77
C GLN A 22 3.32 5.22 12.34
N ILE A 23 2.38 4.36 11.98
CA ILE A 23 1.76 4.38 10.66
C ILE A 23 1.02 5.69 10.44
N ARG A 24 0.25 6.15 11.44
CA ARG A 24 -0.50 7.39 11.32
C ARG A 24 0.41 8.62 11.20
N ARG A 25 1.52 8.64 11.96
CA ARG A 25 2.52 9.71 11.84
C ARG A 25 3.15 9.74 10.45
N THR A 26 3.48 8.55 9.93
CA THR A 26 4.05 8.44 8.59
C THR A 26 3.08 8.97 7.55
N LEU A 27 1.81 8.55 7.62
CA LEU A 27 0.78 9.02 6.70
C LEU A 27 0.49 10.52 6.82
N ALA A 28 0.79 11.13 7.96
CA ALA A 28 0.61 12.56 8.17
C ALA A 28 1.75 13.41 7.59
N ARG A 29 2.84 12.79 7.16
CA ARG A 29 3.97 13.52 6.57
C ARG A 29 3.54 14.25 5.31
N ARG A 30 4.00 15.49 5.15
CA ARG A 30 3.65 16.33 4.01
C ARG A 30 4.80 16.46 3.00
N ASP A 31 5.96 15.90 3.33
CA ASP A 31 7.14 15.91 2.47
C ASP A 31 7.18 14.72 1.51
N VAL A 32 6.18 13.84 1.57
CA VAL A 32 6.02 12.70 0.68
C VAL A 32 4.59 12.66 0.15
N GLU A 33 4.41 12.02 -1.00
CA GLU A 33 3.09 11.81 -1.61
C GLU A 33 2.75 10.34 -1.52
N PHE A 34 1.64 10.02 -0.83
CA PHE A 34 1.16 8.64 -0.74
C PHE A 34 0.18 8.36 -1.86
N VAL A 35 0.44 7.28 -2.59
CA VAL A 35 -0.41 6.85 -3.71
C VAL A 35 -0.74 5.36 -3.56
N SER A 36 -1.80 4.94 -4.22
CA SER A 36 -2.17 3.53 -4.26
C SER A 36 -3.02 3.28 -5.52
N PRO A 37 -2.97 2.06 -6.09
CA PRO A 37 -3.92 1.73 -7.13
C PRO A 37 -5.34 1.69 -6.55
N LYS A 38 -6.33 2.00 -7.35
CA LYS A 38 -7.76 1.96 -6.93
C LYS A 38 -8.18 0.58 -6.41
N PHE A 39 -7.54 -0.45 -6.87
CA PHE A 39 -7.74 -1.82 -6.43
C PHE A 39 -7.65 -1.99 -4.91
N ILE A 40 -6.93 -1.11 -4.21
CA ILE A 40 -6.82 -1.16 -2.75
C ILE A 40 -8.19 -1.09 -2.08
N VAL A 41 -9.14 -0.38 -2.68
CA VAL A 41 -10.51 -0.26 -2.14
C VAL A 41 -11.16 -1.64 -2.08
N VAL A 42 -11.00 -2.45 -3.14
CA VAL A 42 -11.53 -3.82 -3.19
C VAL A 42 -10.89 -4.67 -2.09
N GLU A 43 -9.59 -4.55 -1.88
CA GLU A 43 -8.90 -5.31 -0.85
C GLU A 43 -9.36 -4.91 0.55
N LEU A 44 -9.57 -3.63 0.81
CA LEU A 44 -10.05 -3.17 2.10
C LEU A 44 -11.44 -3.73 2.40
N PHE A 45 -12.33 -3.78 1.41
CA PHE A 45 -13.65 -4.38 1.57
C PHE A 45 -13.59 -5.88 1.85
N LYS A 46 -12.66 -6.60 1.24
CA LYS A 46 -12.46 -8.03 1.50
C LYS A 46 -12.07 -8.28 2.96
N HIS A 47 -11.40 -7.34 3.60
CA HIS A 47 -10.93 -7.48 4.98
C HIS A 47 -11.80 -6.76 6.00
N ALA A 48 -12.95 -6.21 5.60
CA ALA A 48 -13.81 -5.42 6.48
C ALA A 48 -14.23 -6.20 7.74
N ALA A 49 -14.66 -7.47 7.59
CA ALA A 49 -15.07 -8.30 8.72
C ALA A 49 -13.90 -8.56 9.67
N LYS A 50 -12.72 -8.82 9.14
CA LYS A 50 -11.50 -9.03 9.92
C LYS A 50 -11.15 -7.78 10.73
N ILE A 51 -11.24 -6.61 10.09
CA ILE A 51 -10.97 -5.34 10.76
C ILE A 51 -11.93 -5.13 11.92
N GLN A 52 -13.23 -5.35 11.71
CA GLN A 52 -14.24 -5.19 12.74
C GLN A 52 -14.03 -6.12 13.94
N LYS A 53 -13.59 -7.36 13.69
CA LYS A 53 -13.35 -8.34 14.76
C LYS A 53 -12.05 -8.06 15.53
N ALA A 54 -11.02 -7.59 14.84
CA ALA A 54 -9.68 -7.47 15.40
C ALA A 54 -9.36 -6.09 15.93
N THR A 55 -10.10 -5.05 15.51
CA THR A 55 -9.79 -3.68 15.89
C THR A 55 -9.99 -3.43 17.38
N LYS A 56 -9.10 -2.65 17.97
CA LYS A 56 -9.22 -2.13 19.33
C LYS A 56 -9.99 -0.82 19.39
N LEU A 57 -10.34 -0.27 18.23
CA LEU A 57 -11.03 1.02 18.12
C LEU A 57 -12.53 0.81 18.10
N SER A 58 -13.29 1.84 18.56
CA SER A 58 -14.73 1.87 18.37
C SER A 58 -15.05 1.98 16.87
N ARG A 59 -16.29 1.64 16.50
CA ARG A 59 -16.74 1.75 15.10
C ARG A 59 -16.56 3.15 14.56
N GLU A 60 -16.93 4.16 15.36
CA GLU A 60 -16.79 5.57 14.97
C GLU A 60 -15.32 5.94 14.75
N LYS A 61 -14.45 5.48 15.64
CA LYS A 61 -13.02 5.76 15.54
C LYS A 61 -12.40 5.10 14.31
N VAL A 62 -12.82 3.87 13.98
CA VAL A 62 -12.37 3.19 12.76
C VAL A 62 -12.73 4.02 11.53
N LEU A 63 -13.97 4.54 11.47
CA LEU A 63 -14.41 5.37 10.34
C LEU A 63 -13.61 6.68 10.26
N ASP A 64 -13.35 7.31 11.41
CA ASP A 64 -12.57 8.54 11.45
C ASP A 64 -11.13 8.32 10.97
N VAL A 65 -10.48 7.25 11.45
CA VAL A 65 -9.11 6.92 11.04
C VAL A 65 -9.07 6.57 9.56
N LEU A 66 -10.02 5.77 9.08
CA LEU A 66 -10.10 5.40 7.67
C LEU A 66 -10.29 6.64 6.78
N SER A 67 -11.19 7.54 7.16
CA SER A 67 -11.40 8.79 6.41
C SER A 67 -10.14 9.63 6.34
N SER A 68 -9.42 9.75 7.44
CA SER A 68 -8.16 10.49 7.49
C SER A 68 -7.11 9.87 6.55
N ILE A 69 -7.02 8.54 6.55
CA ILE A 69 -6.07 7.82 5.69
C ILE A 69 -6.43 8.02 4.21
N ILE A 70 -7.70 7.84 3.87
CA ILE A 70 -8.17 7.98 2.48
C ILE A 70 -7.88 9.39 1.95
N ASN A 71 -8.06 10.40 2.79
CA ASN A 71 -7.79 11.80 2.40
C ASN A 71 -6.30 12.07 2.17
N ARG A 72 -5.41 11.21 2.67
CA ARG A 72 -3.96 11.36 2.48
C ARG A 72 -3.43 10.58 1.29
N ILE A 73 -4.22 9.69 0.69
CA ILE A 73 -3.78 8.81 -0.39
C ILE A 73 -4.39 9.28 -1.71
N LYS A 74 -3.54 9.41 -2.72
CA LYS A 74 -3.98 9.66 -4.09
C LYS A 74 -4.18 8.31 -4.78
N PHE A 75 -5.37 8.07 -5.30
CA PHE A 75 -5.69 6.82 -5.98
C PHE A 75 -5.41 6.93 -7.48
N TYR A 76 -4.80 5.90 -8.03
CA TYR A 76 -4.46 5.80 -9.44
C TYR A 76 -5.32 4.77 -10.14
N GLU A 77 -5.79 5.11 -11.34
CA GLU A 77 -6.47 4.17 -12.23
C GLU A 77 -5.44 3.18 -12.79
N GLU A 78 -5.66 1.87 -12.62
CA GLU A 78 -4.74 0.84 -13.08
C GLU A 78 -4.54 0.85 -14.59
N ASP A 79 -5.55 1.24 -15.35
CA ASP A 79 -5.48 1.30 -16.81
C ASP A 79 -4.59 2.43 -17.33
N LEU A 80 -4.17 3.35 -16.47
CA LEU A 80 -3.19 4.38 -16.82
C LEU A 80 -1.75 3.92 -16.64
N ILE A 81 -1.54 2.77 -16.03
CA ILE A 81 -0.20 2.20 -15.86
C ILE A 81 0.22 1.57 -17.19
N SER A 82 1.44 1.88 -17.65
CA SER A 82 1.93 1.39 -18.94
C SER A 82 2.06 -0.14 -18.95
N LEU A 83 1.91 -0.72 -20.13
CA LEU A 83 2.07 -2.18 -20.30
C LEU A 83 3.47 -2.65 -19.87
N GLY A 84 4.49 -1.84 -20.11
CA GLY A 84 5.86 -2.15 -19.69
C GLY A 84 5.98 -2.28 -18.18
N SER A 85 5.36 -1.37 -17.43
CA SER A 85 5.36 -1.44 -15.95
C SER A 85 4.61 -2.67 -15.46
N TRP A 86 3.45 -2.98 -16.05
CA TRP A 86 2.70 -4.20 -15.72
C TRP A 86 3.51 -5.47 -15.98
N THR A 87 4.16 -5.56 -17.14
CA THR A 87 4.93 -6.74 -17.53
C THR A 87 6.09 -6.98 -16.56
N GLU A 88 6.83 -5.92 -16.25
CA GLU A 88 7.94 -6.02 -15.30
C GLU A 88 7.45 -6.37 -13.88
N ALA A 89 6.38 -5.74 -13.44
CA ALA A 89 5.79 -6.04 -12.13
C ALA A 89 5.35 -7.49 -12.04
N PHE A 90 4.72 -8.02 -13.08
CA PHE A 90 4.30 -9.42 -13.10
C PHE A 90 5.51 -10.36 -13.04
N ARG A 91 6.56 -10.06 -13.80
CA ARG A 91 7.81 -10.84 -13.73
C ARG A 91 8.36 -10.90 -12.30
N LEU A 92 8.32 -9.78 -11.58
CA LEU A 92 8.82 -9.69 -10.21
C LEU A 92 7.93 -10.44 -9.22
N CYS A 93 6.62 -10.35 -9.38
CA CYS A 93 5.66 -10.84 -8.38
C CYS A 93 5.18 -12.27 -8.60
N ARG A 94 5.23 -12.79 -9.81
CA ARG A 94 4.58 -14.06 -10.16
C ARG A 94 4.99 -15.26 -9.31
N ASP A 95 6.24 -15.29 -8.84
CA ASP A 95 6.76 -16.39 -8.01
C ASP A 95 6.84 -16.00 -6.52
N VAL A 96 6.43 -14.80 -6.16
CA VAL A 96 6.47 -14.30 -4.78
C VAL A 96 5.05 -14.16 -4.26
N ASP A 97 4.31 -13.18 -4.78
CA ASP A 97 2.89 -13.01 -4.51
C ASP A 97 2.28 -12.24 -5.68
N GLU A 98 1.57 -12.96 -6.53
CA GLU A 98 0.97 -12.41 -7.74
C GLU A 98 -0.04 -11.29 -7.45
N LYS A 99 -0.66 -11.32 -6.27
CA LYS A 99 -1.67 -10.32 -5.86
C LYS A 99 -1.08 -8.93 -5.70
N ASP A 100 0.22 -8.84 -5.45
CA ASP A 100 0.88 -7.55 -5.26
C ASP A 100 1.31 -6.88 -6.56
N THR A 101 1.07 -7.52 -7.70
CA THR A 101 1.43 -6.98 -9.01
C THR A 101 0.96 -5.54 -9.22
N PRO A 102 -0.31 -5.15 -8.91
CA PRO A 102 -0.73 -3.76 -9.14
C PRO A 102 0.07 -2.73 -8.35
N TYR A 103 0.47 -3.07 -7.12
CA TYR A 103 1.26 -2.16 -6.28
C TYR A 103 2.66 -1.97 -6.84
N ILE A 104 3.29 -3.04 -7.27
CA ILE A 104 4.63 -2.98 -7.85
C ILE A 104 4.59 -2.29 -9.22
N ALA A 105 3.56 -2.56 -10.02
CA ALA A 105 3.38 -1.88 -11.32
C ALA A 105 3.29 -0.36 -11.13
N LEU A 106 2.51 0.09 -10.17
CA LEU A 106 2.38 1.52 -9.88
C LEU A 106 3.71 2.11 -9.37
N THR A 107 4.42 1.38 -8.51
CA THR A 107 5.71 1.81 -8.01
C THR A 107 6.71 2.02 -9.14
N LEU A 108 6.76 1.09 -10.09
CA LEU A 108 7.64 1.19 -11.26
C LEU A 108 7.22 2.36 -12.15
N GLU A 109 5.93 2.50 -12.41
CA GLU A 109 5.39 3.55 -13.29
C GLU A 109 5.76 4.95 -12.79
N LEU A 110 5.70 5.16 -11.48
CA LEU A 110 5.90 6.47 -10.87
C LEU A 110 7.33 6.69 -10.36
N ASN A 111 8.22 5.73 -10.53
CA ASN A 111 9.57 5.78 -9.95
C ASN A 111 9.53 6.07 -8.45
N GLY A 112 8.58 5.44 -7.77
CA GLY A 112 8.38 5.63 -6.34
C GLY A 112 9.03 4.53 -5.51
N LYS A 113 8.64 4.48 -4.25
CA LYS A 113 9.02 3.43 -3.33
C LYS A 113 7.79 2.74 -2.80
N PHE A 114 7.91 1.44 -2.54
CA PHE A 114 6.80 0.63 -2.05
C PHE A 114 6.87 0.51 -0.53
N TRP A 115 5.76 0.85 0.13
CA TRP A 115 5.64 0.73 1.57
C TRP A 115 4.79 -0.48 1.92
N THR A 116 5.42 -1.47 2.49
CA THR A 116 4.79 -2.70 2.96
C THR A 116 5.48 -3.17 4.24
N SER A 117 4.74 -3.86 5.10
CA SER A 117 5.28 -4.51 6.29
C SER A 117 5.56 -6.00 6.07
N ASP A 118 5.29 -6.52 4.87
CA ASP A 118 5.46 -7.94 4.55
C ASP A 118 6.93 -8.25 4.24
N GLU A 119 7.64 -8.77 5.25
CA GLU A 119 9.07 -9.09 5.11
C GLU A 119 9.34 -10.23 4.14
N VAL A 120 8.42 -11.18 4.03
CA VAL A 120 8.55 -12.29 3.06
C VAL A 120 8.49 -11.74 1.64
N LEU A 121 7.53 -10.84 1.39
CA LEU A 121 7.41 -10.17 0.10
C LEU A 121 8.66 -9.38 -0.24
N LYS A 122 9.17 -8.59 0.71
CA LYS A 122 10.39 -7.79 0.49
C LYS A 122 11.58 -8.67 0.11
N ARG A 123 11.79 -9.77 0.83
CA ARG A 123 12.90 -10.68 0.53
C ARG A 123 12.74 -11.32 -0.84
N GLY A 124 11.53 -11.75 -1.18
CA GLY A 124 11.26 -12.36 -2.47
C GLY A 124 11.52 -11.41 -3.63
N LEU A 125 11.06 -10.17 -3.51
CA LEU A 125 11.25 -9.14 -4.53
C LEU A 125 12.71 -8.72 -4.63
N SER A 126 13.43 -8.62 -3.50
CA SER A 126 14.85 -8.28 -3.49
C SER A 126 15.69 -9.32 -4.23
N LYS A 127 15.36 -10.60 -4.10
CA LYS A 127 16.04 -11.68 -4.84
C LYS A 127 15.89 -11.54 -6.35
N LYS A 128 14.84 -10.87 -6.79
CA LYS A 128 14.58 -10.61 -8.21
C LYS A 128 15.09 -9.26 -8.68
N GLY A 129 15.76 -8.51 -7.80
CA GLY A 129 16.38 -7.23 -8.15
C GLY A 129 15.56 -6.00 -7.82
N PHE A 130 14.40 -6.15 -7.17
CA PHE A 130 13.60 -5.01 -6.75
C PHE A 130 13.89 -4.65 -5.29
N ASN A 131 14.41 -3.46 -5.05
CA ASN A 131 14.80 -2.99 -3.72
C ASN A 131 14.25 -1.59 -3.38
N GLU A 132 13.30 -1.10 -4.16
CA GLU A 132 12.73 0.25 -3.95
C GLU A 132 11.65 0.21 -2.88
N PHE A 133 12.07 0.01 -1.63
CA PHE A 133 11.16 -0.02 -0.47
C PHE A 133 11.29 1.25 0.37
N TYR A 134 10.13 1.76 0.81
CA TYR A 134 10.09 2.88 1.72
C TYR A 134 10.34 2.41 3.16
N LYS A 135 11.22 3.11 3.86
CA LYS A 135 11.52 2.87 5.28
C LYS A 135 11.10 4.10 6.07
N PRO A 136 9.96 4.02 6.77
CA PRO A 136 9.50 5.16 7.56
C PRO A 136 10.39 5.47 8.76
#